data_3eb9c7977be8e567cbfed6b72bd1f1ca
#
_entry.id   3eb9c7977be8e567cbfed6b72bd1f1ca
#
_cell.length_a   1.000
_cell.length_b   1.000
_cell.length_c   1.000
_cell.angle_alpha   90.00
_cell.angle_beta   90.00
_cell.angle_gamma   90.00
#
_symmetry.space_group_name_H-M   'P 1'
#
loop_
_entity.id
_entity.type
_entity.pdbx_description
1 polymer ?
#
loop_
_entity_poly.entity_id
_entity_poly.type
_entity_poly.pdbx_seq_one_letter_code
_entity_poly.pdbx_strand_id
1 'polypeptide(L)'
;MYIDKYLGPYEQRYFGAGHKRTQYEIIDTYISYKQFILVAKMTQKGIWSQKGTKKKNQHLSTIDSVILSTLLVDKYLEMVKENCSDWILKSFEVRSASQPVENIECIDLFLDFEKSSLENKKYAVNVSGMKVTLSFEQIDVDNQISKGQYNYFSSHLKYARHDLKAIDFASDDLVEGIIQRECQNQSYSGLGSAHADEVSLLEYLVIFSQLCEILVYNHDKIDRKDSRNLWMRYIKAEINGVSDFQAVRAFAKVDRSKKIRKGDNWSMLDVSAGTTDNRVQFTAKLAHILPVVPVNLDQ
;
A
#
# COMPACT_ATOMS: atom_id res chain seq x y z
N MET A 1 20.46 3.16 11.89
CA MET A 1 19.52 3.15 13.02
C MET A 1 18.32 2.32 12.62
N TYR A 2 17.67 1.57 13.52
CA TYR A 2 16.56 0.68 13.15
C TYR A 2 15.22 1.40 13.19
N ILE A 3 14.30 1.02 12.32
CA ILE A 3 12.96 1.58 12.15
C ILE A 3 12.12 1.57 13.46
N ASP A 4 12.29 0.56 14.30
CA ASP A 4 11.53 0.41 15.55
C ASP A 4 11.75 1.57 16.54
N LYS A 5 12.90 2.25 16.44
CA LYS A 5 13.16 3.46 17.24
C LYS A 5 12.19 4.60 16.90
N TYR A 6 11.75 4.69 15.64
CA TYR A 6 10.89 5.76 15.16
C TYR A 6 9.41 5.38 15.20
N LEU A 7 9.10 4.16 14.80
CA LEU A 7 7.72 3.71 14.59
C LEU A 7 7.21 2.73 15.66
N GLY A 8 8.04 2.40 16.66
CA GLY A 8 7.73 1.40 17.67
C GLY A 8 7.83 -0.03 17.14
N PRO A 9 7.48 -1.04 17.95
CA PRO A 9 7.68 -2.46 17.64
C PRO A 9 6.98 -2.89 16.33
N TYR A 10 7.66 -3.75 15.55
CA TYR A 10 7.17 -4.31 14.30
C TYR A 10 5.75 -4.87 14.41
N GLU A 11 5.46 -5.64 15.48
CA GLU A 11 4.18 -6.30 15.71
C GLU A 11 3.00 -5.34 15.94
N GLN A 12 3.29 -4.08 16.30
CA GLN A 12 2.29 -3.05 16.59
C GLN A 12 2.02 -2.10 15.42
N ARG A 13 2.76 -2.26 14.31
CA ARG A 13 2.61 -1.40 13.13
C ARG A 13 1.75 -2.08 12.08
N TYR A 14 0.87 -1.31 11.43
CA TYR A 14 0.12 -1.81 10.28
C TYR A 14 1.06 -2.27 9.16
N PHE A 15 1.98 -1.42 8.72
CA PHE A 15 2.99 -1.74 7.71
C PHE A 15 4.16 -2.62 8.23
N GLY A 16 4.17 -2.97 9.50
CA GLY A 16 4.98 -4.07 10.04
C GLY A 16 4.24 -5.40 9.88
N ALA A 17 3.66 -5.91 10.97
CA ALA A 17 2.95 -7.19 10.98
C ALA A 17 1.43 -7.07 10.72
N GLY A 18 0.84 -5.87 10.88
CA GLY A 18 -0.62 -5.71 10.83
C GLY A 18 -1.24 -6.15 9.51
N HIS A 19 -0.77 -5.65 8.38
CA HIS A 19 -1.29 -5.98 7.05
C HIS A 19 -1.21 -7.47 6.70
N LYS A 20 -0.24 -8.20 7.25
CA LYS A 20 -0.05 -9.65 7.02
C LYS A 20 -1.15 -10.51 7.63
N ARG A 21 -1.87 -9.98 8.61
CA ARG A 21 -2.95 -10.66 9.34
C ARG A 21 -4.30 -10.50 8.69
N THR A 22 -4.38 -9.70 7.61
CA THR A 22 -5.60 -9.52 6.84
C THR A 22 -5.84 -10.73 5.93
N GLN A 23 -7.09 -11.20 5.91
CA GLN A 23 -7.57 -12.24 5.00
C GLN A 23 -8.68 -11.65 4.14
N TYR A 24 -8.69 -12.03 2.87
CA TYR A 24 -9.67 -11.58 1.88
C TYR A 24 -10.47 -12.80 1.43
N GLU A 25 -11.78 -12.68 1.44
CA GLU A 25 -12.73 -13.70 1.00
C GLU A 25 -13.62 -13.07 -0.08
N ILE A 26 -13.74 -13.74 -1.21
CA ILE A 26 -14.68 -13.35 -2.26
C ILE A 26 -16.01 -14.01 -1.93
N ILE A 27 -17.05 -13.20 -1.70
CA ILE A 27 -18.39 -13.66 -1.34
C ILE A 27 -19.20 -13.94 -2.59
N ASP A 28 -19.15 -13.03 -3.56
CA ASP A 28 -19.95 -13.12 -4.79
C ASP A 28 -19.32 -12.36 -5.94
N THR A 29 -19.65 -12.76 -7.17
CA THR A 29 -19.25 -12.07 -8.39
C THR A 29 -20.37 -12.06 -9.41
N TYR A 30 -20.61 -10.92 -10.05
CA TYR A 30 -21.61 -10.81 -11.13
C TYR A 30 -21.20 -9.77 -12.16
N ILE A 31 -21.74 -9.89 -13.35
CA ILE A 31 -21.48 -9.00 -14.47
C ILE A 31 -22.76 -8.22 -14.83
N SER A 32 -22.59 -6.93 -15.07
CA SER A 32 -23.61 -6.09 -15.66
C SER A 32 -23.11 -5.58 -17.03
N TYR A 33 -23.96 -4.90 -17.77
CA TYR A 33 -23.60 -4.35 -19.08
C TYR A 33 -22.36 -3.43 -19.03
N LYS A 34 -22.15 -2.70 -17.92
CA LYS A 34 -21.07 -1.70 -17.81
C LYS A 34 -19.96 -2.07 -16.83
N GLN A 35 -20.16 -3.08 -16.01
CA GLN A 35 -19.28 -3.36 -14.87
C GLN A 35 -19.18 -4.84 -14.56
N PHE A 36 -18.00 -5.27 -14.16
CA PHE A 36 -17.80 -6.52 -13.42
C PHE A 36 -17.76 -6.17 -11.94
N ILE A 37 -18.55 -6.88 -11.14
CA ILE A 37 -18.79 -6.58 -9.73
C ILE A 37 -18.32 -7.76 -8.90
N LEU A 38 -17.63 -7.47 -7.81
CA LEU A 38 -17.20 -8.43 -6.82
C LEU A 38 -17.58 -7.91 -5.43
N VAL A 39 -18.14 -8.79 -4.61
CA VAL A 39 -18.37 -8.53 -3.19
C VAL A 39 -17.33 -9.31 -2.40
N ALA A 40 -16.59 -8.62 -1.55
CA ALA A 40 -15.55 -9.21 -0.72
C ALA A 40 -15.78 -8.94 0.77
N LYS A 41 -15.21 -9.81 1.58
CA LYS A 41 -15.08 -9.64 3.02
C LYS A 41 -13.62 -9.59 3.41
N MET A 42 -13.27 -8.69 4.30
CA MET A 42 -11.97 -8.67 4.96
C MET A 42 -12.11 -9.15 6.41
N THR A 43 -11.17 -9.98 6.83
CA THR A 43 -11.06 -10.40 8.23
C THR A 43 -9.65 -10.10 8.72
N GLN A 44 -9.56 -9.48 9.88
CA GLN A 44 -8.29 -9.13 10.52
C GLN A 44 -8.12 -9.91 11.80
N LYS A 45 -7.05 -10.69 11.91
CA LYS A 45 -6.70 -11.44 13.12
C LYS A 45 -5.69 -10.68 13.99
N GLY A 46 -6.03 -10.43 15.26
CA GLY A 46 -5.12 -9.79 16.22
C GLY A 46 -5.02 -8.27 16.08
N ILE A 47 -3.84 -7.71 16.37
CA ILE A 47 -3.62 -6.26 16.35
C ILE A 47 -3.46 -5.77 14.93
N TRP A 48 -4.36 -4.88 14.48
CA TRP A 48 -4.25 -4.21 13.18
C TRP A 48 -3.16 -3.13 13.21
N SER A 49 -3.26 -2.20 14.15
CA SER A 49 -2.25 -1.16 14.40
C SER A 49 -2.39 -0.63 15.83
N GLN A 50 -1.26 -0.23 16.42
CA GLN A 50 -1.22 0.37 17.74
C GLN A 50 -0.22 1.54 17.75
N LYS A 51 -0.59 2.66 18.41
CA LYS A 51 0.28 3.81 18.66
C LYS A 51 0.37 4.05 20.16
N GLY A 52 1.55 3.81 20.74
CA GLY A 52 1.68 3.76 22.20
C GLY A 52 0.76 2.70 22.80
N THR A 53 -0.12 3.07 23.71
CA THR A 53 -1.12 2.18 24.33
C THR A 53 -2.44 2.11 23.55
N LYS A 54 -2.65 2.96 22.54
CA LYS A 54 -3.92 3.11 21.81
C LYS A 54 -4.00 2.16 20.63
N LYS A 55 -4.89 1.17 20.68
CA LYS A 55 -5.27 0.35 19.50
C LYS A 55 -6.08 1.20 18.52
N LYS A 56 -5.86 0.98 17.23
CA LYS A 56 -6.58 1.65 16.15
C LYS A 56 -7.67 0.75 15.59
N ASN A 57 -8.81 1.35 15.24
CA ASN A 57 -9.90 0.65 14.57
C ASN A 57 -9.45 0.22 13.18
N GLN A 58 -9.88 -0.97 12.80
CA GLN A 58 -9.70 -1.49 11.44
C GLN A 58 -10.53 -0.65 10.47
N HIS A 59 -9.98 -0.47 9.29
CA HIS A 59 -10.67 0.13 8.15
C HIS A 59 -9.98 -0.31 6.87
N LEU A 60 -10.62 -0.16 5.74
CA LEU A 60 -10.05 -0.43 4.44
C LEU A 60 -8.86 0.51 4.19
N SER A 61 -7.67 -0.06 4.11
CA SER A 61 -6.45 0.71 3.86
C SER A 61 -6.15 0.83 2.36
N THR A 62 -5.15 1.65 2.01
CA THR A 62 -4.66 1.76 0.64
C THR A 62 -4.12 0.43 0.10
N ILE A 63 -3.36 -0.33 0.92
CA ILE A 63 -2.88 -1.67 0.53
C ILE A 63 -4.06 -2.59 0.25
N ASP A 64 -5.03 -2.65 1.16
CA ASP A 64 -6.20 -3.51 0.99
C ASP A 64 -6.98 -3.15 -0.28
N SER A 65 -7.13 -1.85 -0.59
CA SER A 65 -7.82 -1.41 -1.80
C SER A 65 -7.10 -1.84 -3.09
N VAL A 66 -5.76 -1.83 -3.11
CA VAL A 66 -4.99 -2.32 -4.27
C VAL A 66 -5.08 -3.84 -4.37
N ILE A 67 -4.91 -4.59 -3.27
CA ILE A 67 -5.05 -6.05 -3.24
C ILE A 67 -6.44 -6.48 -3.73
N LEU A 68 -7.50 -5.89 -3.20
CA LEU A 68 -8.86 -6.20 -3.61
C LEU A 68 -9.11 -5.85 -5.08
N SER A 69 -8.54 -4.75 -5.57
CA SER A 69 -8.63 -4.39 -6.99
C SER A 69 -7.89 -5.39 -7.89
N THR A 70 -6.73 -5.89 -7.48
CA THR A 70 -6.01 -6.95 -8.22
C THR A 70 -6.77 -8.26 -8.21
N LEU A 71 -7.42 -8.63 -7.10
CA LEU A 71 -8.28 -9.82 -7.02
C LEU A 71 -9.49 -9.71 -7.96
N LEU A 72 -10.11 -8.52 -8.04
CA LEU A 72 -11.22 -8.26 -8.96
C LEU A 72 -10.75 -8.42 -10.42
N VAL A 73 -9.60 -7.84 -10.78
CA VAL A 73 -9.01 -7.95 -12.12
C VAL A 73 -8.66 -9.40 -12.43
N ASP A 74 -8.04 -10.13 -11.50
CA ASP A 74 -7.69 -11.55 -11.66
C ASP A 74 -8.95 -12.39 -11.96
N LYS A 75 -10.04 -12.19 -11.22
CA LYS A 75 -11.32 -12.86 -11.46
C LYS A 75 -11.97 -12.47 -12.80
N TYR A 76 -11.86 -11.22 -13.20
CA TYR A 76 -12.32 -10.79 -14.53
C TYR A 76 -11.52 -11.46 -15.65
N LEU A 77 -10.17 -11.50 -15.52
CA LEU A 77 -9.29 -12.14 -16.52
C LEU A 77 -9.53 -13.66 -16.60
N GLU A 78 -9.75 -14.32 -15.47
CA GLU A 78 -10.16 -15.73 -15.42
C GLU A 78 -11.47 -15.95 -16.20
N MET A 79 -12.46 -15.09 -16.03
CA MET A 79 -13.74 -15.18 -16.72
C MET A 79 -13.60 -15.02 -18.26
N VAL A 80 -12.76 -14.09 -18.72
CA VAL A 80 -12.50 -13.88 -20.14
C VAL A 80 -11.43 -14.83 -20.71
N LYS A 81 -10.91 -15.75 -19.90
CA LYS A 81 -9.90 -16.77 -20.22
C LYS A 81 -8.56 -16.18 -20.68
N GLU A 82 -8.19 -15.03 -20.15
CA GLU A 82 -6.90 -14.40 -20.38
C GLU A 82 -5.84 -14.96 -19.43
N ASN A 83 -4.67 -15.34 -19.96
CA ASN A 83 -3.53 -15.73 -19.13
C ASN A 83 -2.82 -14.47 -18.63
N CYS A 84 -2.68 -14.33 -17.32
CA CYS A 84 -2.11 -13.15 -16.70
C CYS A 84 -1.03 -13.48 -15.64
N SER A 85 -0.56 -14.72 -15.58
CA SER A 85 0.45 -15.12 -14.62
C SER A 85 1.78 -14.38 -14.78
N ASP A 86 2.12 -13.97 -16.00
CA ASP A 86 3.32 -13.23 -16.41
C ASP A 86 3.13 -11.69 -16.44
N TRP A 87 2.01 -11.18 -15.90
CA TRP A 87 1.78 -9.74 -15.81
C TRP A 87 2.27 -9.18 -14.49
N ILE A 88 3.09 -8.14 -14.53
CA ILE A 88 3.48 -7.38 -13.34
C ILE A 88 2.57 -6.17 -13.14
N LEU A 89 2.33 -5.80 -11.88
CA LEU A 89 1.69 -4.53 -11.55
C LEU A 89 2.70 -3.39 -11.79
N LYS A 90 2.59 -2.74 -12.95
CA LYS A 90 3.48 -1.66 -13.41
C LYS A 90 3.26 -0.36 -12.65
N SER A 91 1.99 -0.01 -12.46
CA SER A 91 1.63 1.18 -11.71
C SER A 91 0.26 1.06 -11.07
N PHE A 92 0.06 1.84 -10.00
CA PHE A 92 -1.27 2.07 -9.46
C PHE A 92 -1.44 3.54 -9.05
N GLU A 93 -2.69 3.99 -9.06
CA GLU A 93 -3.13 5.25 -8.48
C GLU A 93 -4.32 4.97 -7.56
N VAL A 94 -4.28 5.51 -6.33
CA VAL A 94 -5.39 5.40 -5.38
C VAL A 94 -5.79 6.78 -4.90
N ARG A 95 -7.08 7.07 -4.97
CA ARG A 95 -7.72 8.22 -4.30
C ARG A 95 -8.62 7.68 -3.21
N SER A 96 -8.34 8.04 -1.97
CA SER A 96 -9.13 7.57 -0.84
C SER A 96 -10.57 8.10 -0.88
N ALA A 97 -11.47 7.37 -0.25
CA ALA A 97 -12.83 7.83 0.01
C ALA A 97 -12.85 9.10 0.88
N SER A 98 -13.96 9.81 0.92
CA SER A 98 -14.13 11.02 1.73
C SER A 98 -14.06 10.73 3.24
N GLN A 99 -14.51 9.54 3.63
CA GLN A 99 -14.49 9.02 5.00
C GLN A 99 -13.81 7.66 5.05
N PRO A 100 -13.30 7.22 6.23
CA PRO A 100 -12.81 5.87 6.42
C PRO A 100 -13.90 4.83 6.11
N VAL A 101 -13.54 3.77 5.40
CA VAL A 101 -14.43 2.63 5.16
C VAL A 101 -14.21 1.62 6.29
N GLU A 102 -15.08 1.65 7.31
CA GLU A 102 -14.96 0.78 8.49
C GLU A 102 -15.76 -0.52 8.35
N ASN A 103 -16.76 -0.55 7.46
CA ASN A 103 -17.47 -1.80 7.15
C ASN A 103 -16.60 -2.67 6.23
N ILE A 104 -15.85 -3.58 6.83
CA ILE A 104 -14.97 -4.52 6.13
C ILE A 104 -15.57 -5.92 5.95
N GLU A 105 -16.78 -6.14 6.47
CA GLU A 105 -17.52 -7.41 6.31
C GLU A 105 -18.21 -7.51 4.95
N CYS A 106 -18.46 -6.37 4.29
CA CYS A 106 -19.09 -6.31 2.98
C CYS A 106 -18.48 -5.14 2.20
N ILE A 107 -17.57 -5.46 1.30
CA ILE A 107 -16.85 -4.48 0.47
C ILE A 107 -17.27 -4.69 -0.98
N ASP A 108 -17.91 -3.67 -1.55
CA ASP A 108 -18.30 -3.67 -2.95
C ASP A 108 -17.15 -3.17 -3.82
N LEU A 109 -16.84 -3.94 -4.87
CA LEU A 109 -15.86 -3.60 -5.87
C LEU A 109 -16.50 -3.55 -7.26
N PHE A 110 -16.19 -2.50 -8.02
CA PHE A 110 -16.74 -2.28 -9.36
C PHE A 110 -15.60 -2.03 -10.34
N LEU A 111 -15.41 -2.92 -11.30
CA LEU A 111 -14.54 -2.71 -12.46
C LEU A 111 -15.36 -1.99 -13.54
N ASP A 112 -14.97 -0.78 -13.88
CA ASP A 112 -15.62 0.09 -14.85
C ASP A 112 -15.10 -0.24 -16.27
N PHE A 113 -15.93 -0.85 -17.11
CA PHE A 113 -15.55 -1.25 -18.46
C PHE A 113 -15.30 -0.05 -19.41
N GLU A 114 -15.97 1.07 -19.18
CA GLU A 114 -15.78 2.28 -20.00
C GLU A 114 -14.41 2.95 -19.76
N LYS A 115 -13.84 2.77 -18.55
CA LYS A 115 -12.55 3.33 -18.15
C LYS A 115 -11.41 2.31 -18.13
N SER A 116 -11.71 1.06 -18.42
CA SER A 116 -10.75 -0.04 -18.45
C SER A 116 -10.43 -0.47 -19.88
N SER A 117 -9.26 -1.03 -20.08
CA SER A 117 -8.81 -1.55 -21.38
C SER A 117 -8.00 -2.82 -21.16
N LEU A 118 -8.49 -3.94 -21.71
CA LEU A 118 -7.78 -5.21 -21.73
C LEU A 118 -6.51 -5.12 -22.57
N GLU A 119 -6.58 -4.50 -23.74
CA GLU A 119 -5.45 -4.32 -24.66
C GLU A 119 -4.31 -3.53 -24.00
N ASN A 120 -4.63 -2.42 -23.31
CA ASN A 120 -3.64 -1.59 -22.63
C ASN A 120 -3.36 -2.08 -21.20
N LYS A 121 -3.94 -3.20 -20.77
CA LYS A 121 -3.80 -3.78 -19.43
C LYS A 121 -4.02 -2.77 -18.32
N LYS A 122 -5.02 -1.86 -18.50
CA LYS A 122 -5.36 -0.78 -17.58
C LYS A 122 -6.78 -0.95 -17.06
N TYR A 123 -6.95 -0.88 -15.75
CA TYR A 123 -8.20 -1.17 -15.06
C TYR A 123 -8.55 -0.08 -14.06
N ALA A 124 -9.78 0.41 -14.14
CA ALA A 124 -10.35 1.39 -13.22
C ALA A 124 -11.35 0.70 -12.29
N VAL A 125 -11.05 0.71 -11.01
CA VAL A 125 -11.82 0.02 -9.98
C VAL A 125 -12.31 1.03 -8.93
N ASN A 126 -13.54 0.86 -8.47
CA ASN A 126 -14.07 1.51 -7.28
C ASN A 126 -14.16 0.46 -6.16
N VAL A 127 -13.54 0.72 -5.02
CA VAL A 127 -13.54 -0.15 -3.85
C VAL A 127 -14.23 0.60 -2.70
N SER A 128 -15.52 0.39 -2.52
CA SER A 128 -16.34 1.08 -1.50
C SER A 128 -16.07 2.60 -1.42
N GLY A 129 -16.02 3.27 -2.59
CA GLY A 129 -15.79 4.71 -2.72
C GLY A 129 -14.31 5.13 -2.87
N MET A 130 -13.34 4.25 -2.66
CA MET A 130 -11.96 4.47 -3.06
C MET A 130 -11.80 4.23 -4.57
N LYS A 131 -11.16 5.17 -5.28
CA LYS A 131 -10.90 5.04 -6.72
C LYS A 131 -9.49 4.51 -6.93
N VAL A 132 -9.40 3.36 -7.57
CA VAL A 132 -8.13 2.68 -7.86
C VAL A 132 -7.97 2.54 -9.37
N THR A 133 -6.81 2.92 -9.88
CA THR A 133 -6.43 2.62 -11.26
C THR A 133 -5.20 1.73 -11.21
N LEU A 134 -5.24 0.60 -11.91
CA LEU A 134 -4.13 -0.34 -12.04
C LEU A 134 -3.66 -0.36 -13.48
N SER A 135 -2.35 -0.49 -13.68
CA SER A 135 -1.77 -0.76 -14.99
C SER A 135 -0.78 -1.91 -14.86
N PHE A 136 -0.87 -2.85 -15.78
CA PHE A 136 0.01 -4.01 -15.82
C PHE A 136 0.88 -3.99 -17.07
N GLU A 137 2.02 -4.65 -16.97
CA GLU A 137 2.93 -4.92 -18.08
C GLU A 137 3.16 -6.43 -18.13
N GLN A 138 3.11 -7.00 -19.33
CA GLN A 138 3.42 -8.40 -19.54
C GLN A 138 4.92 -8.54 -19.75
N ILE A 139 5.55 -9.42 -18.99
CA ILE A 139 6.98 -9.73 -19.09
C ILE A 139 7.09 -11.24 -19.20
N ASP A 140 7.47 -11.69 -20.40
CA ASP A 140 7.62 -13.11 -20.67
C ASP A 140 8.63 -13.75 -19.70
N VAL A 141 8.25 -14.89 -19.15
CA VAL A 141 9.13 -15.72 -18.31
C VAL A 141 9.20 -17.12 -18.90
N ASP A 142 10.38 -17.68 -18.97
CA ASP A 142 10.64 -19.02 -19.52
C ASP A 142 10.02 -20.16 -18.66
N ASN A 143 9.32 -19.85 -17.58
CA ASN A 143 8.85 -20.82 -16.63
C ASN A 143 7.40 -21.25 -16.84
N GLN A 144 7.17 -22.55 -16.70
CA GLN A 144 5.84 -23.17 -16.74
C GLN A 144 4.94 -22.59 -15.65
N ILE A 145 3.68 -22.31 -16.00
CA ILE A 145 2.63 -21.89 -15.10
C ILE A 145 2.54 -22.85 -13.92
N SER A 146 3.04 -22.46 -12.76
CA SER A 146 2.86 -23.24 -11.54
C SER A 146 1.42 -23.08 -11.04
N LYS A 147 0.71 -24.19 -10.87
CA LYS A 147 -0.57 -24.20 -10.15
C LYS A 147 -0.27 -24.07 -8.66
N GLY A 148 -0.04 -22.83 -8.22
CA GLY A 148 0.24 -22.55 -6.81
C GLY A 148 -0.99 -22.68 -5.93
N GLN A 149 -0.75 -22.90 -4.65
CA GLN A 149 -1.80 -23.03 -3.64
C GLN A 149 -2.42 -21.68 -3.27
N TYR A 150 -1.65 -20.58 -3.40
CA TYR A 150 -2.04 -19.26 -2.93
C TYR A 150 -2.19 -18.28 -4.08
N ASN A 151 -3.23 -17.46 -4.07
CA ASN A 151 -3.30 -16.33 -4.97
C ASN A 151 -2.18 -15.33 -4.64
N TYR A 152 -1.43 -14.88 -5.65
CA TYR A 152 -0.23 -14.07 -5.47
C TYR A 152 -0.51 -12.77 -4.71
N PHE A 153 -1.37 -11.89 -5.25
CA PHE A 153 -1.58 -10.56 -4.66
C PHE A 153 -2.20 -10.58 -3.26
N SER A 154 -3.03 -11.57 -2.92
CA SER A 154 -3.62 -11.67 -1.59
C SER A 154 -2.70 -12.32 -0.55
N SER A 155 -1.57 -12.89 -0.98
CA SER A 155 -0.78 -13.76 -0.09
C SER A 155 0.71 -13.42 -0.02
N HIS A 156 1.35 -12.92 -1.09
CA HIS A 156 2.81 -12.76 -1.14
C HIS A 156 3.37 -11.85 -0.02
N LEU A 157 2.66 -10.78 0.34
CA LEU A 157 3.08 -9.89 1.43
C LEU A 157 3.15 -10.59 2.80
N LYS A 158 2.42 -11.69 3.00
CA LYS A 158 2.45 -12.44 4.26
C LYS A 158 3.78 -13.14 4.47
N TYR A 159 4.42 -13.54 3.38
CA TYR A 159 5.67 -14.32 3.35
C TYR A 159 6.92 -13.48 3.07
N ALA A 160 6.76 -12.21 2.73
CA ALA A 160 7.85 -11.26 2.55
C ALA A 160 8.06 -10.42 3.81
N ARG A 161 9.30 -10.25 4.25
CA ARG A 161 9.68 -9.35 5.33
C ARG A 161 10.61 -8.26 4.78
N HIS A 162 10.34 -7.04 5.17
CA HIS A 162 11.13 -5.88 4.78
C HIS A 162 11.63 -5.17 6.02
N ASP A 163 12.95 -5.03 6.12
CA ASP A 163 13.60 -4.27 7.16
C ASP A 163 14.19 -2.98 6.56
N LEU A 164 13.93 -1.85 7.20
CA LEU A 164 14.57 -0.57 6.90
C LEU A 164 15.73 -0.37 7.87
N LYS A 165 16.94 -0.29 7.33
CA LYS A 165 18.19 -0.12 8.07
C LYS A 165 18.89 1.17 7.67
N ALA A 166 19.89 1.58 8.47
CA ALA A 166 20.71 2.76 8.17
C ALA A 166 19.87 4.03 7.87
N ILE A 167 18.78 4.21 8.63
CA ILE A 167 17.92 5.39 8.47
C ILE A 167 18.71 6.63 8.87
N ASP A 168 18.80 7.57 7.95
CA ASP A 168 19.48 8.85 8.10
C ASP A 168 18.62 10.00 7.58
N PHE A 169 18.73 11.17 8.22
CA PHE A 169 18.04 12.39 7.83
C PHE A 169 19.05 13.36 7.24
N ALA A 170 19.01 13.55 5.92
CA ALA A 170 19.80 14.59 5.24
C ALA A 170 19.27 15.98 5.57
N SER A 171 18.00 16.11 5.92
CA SER A 171 17.33 17.31 6.42
C SER A 171 16.02 16.94 7.13
N ASP A 172 15.30 17.94 7.67
CA ASP A 172 13.95 17.73 8.20
C ASP A 172 12.97 17.22 7.14
N ASP A 173 13.24 17.50 5.87
CA ASP A 173 12.39 17.18 4.72
C ASP A 173 12.88 16.00 3.88
N LEU A 174 13.98 15.35 4.26
CA LEU A 174 14.55 14.23 3.50
C LEU A 174 15.10 13.16 4.43
N VAL A 175 14.58 11.95 4.27
CA VAL A 175 15.07 10.75 4.93
C VAL A 175 15.50 9.70 3.91
N GLU A 176 16.58 9.02 4.19
CA GLU A 176 17.10 7.90 3.41
C GLU A 176 17.22 6.65 4.26
N GLY A 177 17.27 5.49 3.62
CA GLY A 177 17.46 4.22 4.29
C GLY A 177 17.85 3.12 3.32
N ILE A 178 18.25 1.98 3.88
CA ILE A 178 18.53 0.78 3.13
C ILE A 178 17.42 -0.23 3.40
N ILE A 179 16.77 -0.67 2.34
CA ILE A 179 15.77 -1.73 2.38
C ILE A 179 16.48 -3.07 2.26
N GLN A 180 16.14 -3.99 3.14
CA GLN A 180 16.52 -5.41 3.02
C GLN A 180 15.26 -6.25 2.94
N ARG A 181 15.24 -7.20 2.02
CA ARG A 181 14.13 -8.14 1.79
C ARG A 181 14.54 -9.54 2.20
N GLU A 182 13.65 -10.21 2.93
CA GLU A 182 13.67 -11.64 3.17
C GLU A 182 12.33 -12.20 2.70
N CYS A 183 12.34 -13.19 1.82
CA CYS A 183 11.13 -13.83 1.31
C CYS A 183 11.20 -15.33 1.56
N GLN A 184 10.06 -15.90 1.97
CA GLN A 184 9.91 -17.36 2.06
C GLN A 184 9.34 -17.85 0.73
N ASN A 185 9.98 -18.83 0.12
CA ASN A 185 9.50 -19.42 -1.12
C ASN A 185 8.14 -20.08 -0.90
N GLN A 186 7.17 -19.65 -1.69
CA GLN A 186 5.81 -20.17 -1.73
C GLN A 186 5.41 -20.38 -3.19
N SER A 187 4.46 -21.29 -3.40
CA SER A 187 3.90 -21.53 -4.73
C SER A 187 2.61 -20.69 -4.89
N TYR A 188 2.61 -19.82 -5.89
CA TYR A 188 1.52 -18.88 -6.16
C TYR A 188 0.80 -19.21 -7.47
N SER A 189 -0.41 -18.69 -7.61
CA SER A 189 -1.24 -18.73 -8.81
C SER A 189 -1.90 -17.38 -9.08
N GLY A 190 -2.50 -17.24 -10.26
CA GLY A 190 -3.22 -16.03 -10.68
C GLY A 190 -2.31 -14.94 -11.20
N LEU A 191 -2.87 -13.75 -11.26
CA LEU A 191 -2.24 -12.53 -11.78
C LEU A 191 -0.88 -12.28 -11.12
N GLY A 192 0.18 -12.19 -11.92
CA GLY A 192 1.54 -11.87 -11.48
C GLY A 192 2.32 -13.02 -10.85
N SER A 193 1.76 -14.23 -10.77
CA SER A 193 2.37 -15.34 -10.01
C SER A 193 3.71 -15.83 -10.56
N ALA A 194 4.01 -15.62 -11.85
CA ALA A 194 5.29 -16.00 -12.46
C ALA A 194 6.47 -15.12 -11.99
N HIS A 195 6.16 -13.94 -11.41
CA HIS A 195 7.15 -12.98 -10.88
C HIS A 195 7.25 -13.00 -9.35
N ALA A 196 6.89 -14.12 -8.71
CA ALA A 196 6.81 -14.21 -7.24
C ALA A 196 8.17 -14.05 -6.53
N ASP A 197 9.28 -14.33 -7.20
CA ASP A 197 10.63 -14.17 -6.65
C ASP A 197 11.10 -12.71 -6.69
N GLU A 198 10.44 -11.87 -7.47
CA GLU A 198 10.75 -10.46 -7.63
C GLU A 198 10.04 -9.60 -6.58
N VAL A 199 10.54 -8.36 -6.39
CA VAL A 199 9.93 -7.42 -5.46
C VAL A 199 8.75 -6.71 -6.13
N SER A 200 7.57 -6.95 -5.61
CA SER A 200 6.34 -6.35 -6.13
C SER A 200 6.21 -4.86 -5.77
N LEU A 201 5.43 -4.13 -6.60
CA LEU A 201 5.08 -2.74 -6.28
C LEU A 201 4.31 -2.59 -4.95
N LEU A 202 3.61 -3.64 -4.51
CA LEU A 202 2.96 -3.66 -3.19
C LEU A 202 3.95 -3.82 -2.04
N GLU A 203 5.04 -4.55 -2.23
CA GLU A 203 6.12 -4.62 -1.23
C GLU A 203 6.77 -3.24 -1.06
N TYR A 204 7.01 -2.53 -2.16
CA TYR A 204 7.49 -1.14 -2.11
C TYR A 204 6.49 -0.20 -1.44
N LEU A 205 5.18 -0.39 -1.64
CA LEU A 205 4.17 0.40 -0.92
C LEU A 205 4.29 0.23 0.60
N VAL A 206 4.50 -1.00 1.09
CA VAL A 206 4.73 -1.27 2.53
C VAL A 206 5.96 -0.52 3.05
N ILE A 207 7.05 -0.56 2.29
CA ILE A 207 8.33 0.03 2.66
C ILE A 207 8.26 1.55 2.68
N PHE A 208 7.82 2.15 1.56
CA PHE A 208 7.77 3.61 1.45
C PHE A 208 6.73 4.23 2.36
N SER A 209 5.63 3.53 2.68
CA SER A 209 4.69 3.98 3.70
C SER A 209 5.34 4.14 5.07
N GLN A 210 6.22 3.23 5.46
CA GLN A 210 6.95 3.34 6.73
C GLN A 210 7.99 4.48 6.68
N LEU A 211 8.70 4.63 5.57
CA LEU A 211 9.69 5.69 5.41
C LEU A 211 9.02 7.08 5.41
N CYS A 212 7.87 7.21 4.73
CA CYS A 212 7.05 8.42 4.76
C CYS A 212 6.48 8.71 6.16
N GLU A 213 6.09 7.67 6.91
CA GLU A 213 5.64 7.84 8.31
C GLU A 213 6.74 8.44 9.19
N ILE A 214 7.97 7.93 9.07
CA ILE A 214 9.16 8.45 9.76
C ILE A 214 9.41 9.92 9.38
N LEU A 215 9.41 10.21 8.07
CA LEU A 215 9.64 11.55 7.54
C LEU A 215 8.63 12.57 8.07
N VAL A 216 7.33 12.25 7.99
CA VAL A 216 6.24 13.13 8.41
C VAL A 216 6.33 13.47 9.90
N TYR A 217 6.59 12.48 10.74
CA TYR A 217 6.72 12.72 12.18
C TYR A 217 7.97 13.55 12.52
N ASN A 218 9.09 13.32 11.81
CA ASN A 218 10.28 14.15 11.96
C ASN A 218 10.06 15.60 11.49
N HIS A 219 9.42 15.79 10.31
CA HIS A 219 9.09 17.10 9.75
C HIS A 219 8.22 17.93 10.71
N ASP A 220 7.16 17.31 11.26
CA ASP A 220 6.24 17.99 12.17
C ASP A 220 6.69 17.99 13.64
N LYS A 221 7.86 17.40 13.95
CA LYS A 221 8.47 17.32 15.31
C LYS A 221 7.52 16.69 16.33
N ILE A 222 6.88 15.59 15.96
CA ILE A 222 5.97 14.85 16.83
C ILE A 222 6.39 13.38 16.95
N ASP A 223 6.14 12.80 18.10
CA ASP A 223 6.28 11.36 18.28
C ASP A 223 5.09 10.62 17.67
N ARG A 224 5.34 9.44 17.07
CA ARG A 224 4.27 8.58 16.53
C ARG A 224 3.19 8.26 17.55
N LYS A 225 3.57 8.03 18.83
CA LYS A 225 2.64 7.72 19.93
C LYS A 225 1.62 8.84 20.21
N ASP A 226 2.01 10.10 19.96
CA ASP A 226 1.21 11.29 20.21
C ASP A 226 0.41 11.72 18.97
N SER A 227 0.71 11.11 17.82
CA SER A 227 0.01 11.40 16.57
C SER A 227 -1.36 10.74 16.49
N ARG A 228 -2.32 11.42 15.86
CA ARG A 228 -3.58 10.81 15.41
C ARG A 228 -3.33 9.96 14.14
N ASN A 229 -4.40 9.58 13.41
CA ASN A 229 -4.25 8.84 12.17
C ASN A 229 -3.54 9.71 11.12
N LEU A 230 -2.57 9.11 10.43
CA LEU A 230 -2.01 9.67 9.20
C LEU A 230 -2.82 9.12 8.03
N TRP A 231 -3.51 10.01 7.33
CA TRP A 231 -4.40 9.68 6.22
C TRP A 231 -3.67 9.83 4.89
N MET A 232 -3.60 8.78 4.13
CA MET A 232 -3.17 8.83 2.74
C MET A 232 -4.40 9.19 1.87
N ARG A 233 -4.43 10.43 1.35
CA ARG A 233 -5.55 10.94 0.54
C ARG A 233 -5.40 10.61 -0.93
N TYR A 234 -4.17 10.48 -1.37
CA TYR A 234 -3.79 10.16 -2.74
C TYR A 234 -2.43 9.45 -2.73
N ILE A 235 -2.26 8.50 -3.60
CA ILE A 235 -0.97 7.91 -3.91
C ILE A 235 -0.93 7.48 -5.37
N LYS A 236 0.19 7.71 -6.01
CA LYS A 236 0.56 7.12 -7.29
C LYS A 236 1.90 6.42 -7.11
N ALA A 237 2.01 5.22 -7.65
CA ALA A 237 3.21 4.42 -7.65
C ALA A 237 3.49 3.86 -9.03
N GLU A 238 4.77 3.75 -9.38
CA GLU A 238 5.22 3.21 -10.67
C GLU A 238 6.55 2.48 -10.49
N ILE A 239 6.69 1.34 -11.18
CA ILE A 239 7.93 0.57 -11.23
C ILE A 239 8.40 0.44 -12.68
N ASN A 240 9.70 0.65 -12.92
CA ASN A 240 10.36 0.50 -14.21
C ASN A 240 11.21 -0.77 -14.21
N GLY A 241 10.61 -1.86 -14.70
CA GLY A 241 11.21 -3.19 -14.72
C GLY A 241 11.06 -3.94 -13.41
N VAL A 242 11.51 -5.17 -13.41
CA VAL A 242 11.50 -6.10 -12.30
C VAL A 242 12.86 -6.15 -11.59
N SER A 243 12.89 -6.55 -10.35
CA SER A 243 14.12 -6.61 -9.57
C SER A 243 14.01 -7.66 -8.47
N ASP A 244 15.07 -8.44 -8.34
CA ASP A 244 15.30 -9.45 -7.32
C ASP A 244 16.25 -8.98 -6.21
N PHE A 245 16.37 -7.68 -5.97
CA PHE A 245 17.40 -7.14 -5.06
C PHE A 245 17.29 -7.71 -3.64
N GLN A 246 18.46 -7.92 -3.02
CA GLN A 246 18.57 -8.22 -1.59
C GLN A 246 18.68 -6.95 -0.73
N ALA A 247 19.23 -5.87 -1.28
CA ALA A 247 19.31 -4.56 -0.62
C ALA A 247 19.27 -3.42 -1.64
N VAL A 248 18.49 -2.38 -1.37
CA VAL A 248 18.40 -1.17 -2.18
C VAL A 248 18.32 0.09 -1.31
N ARG A 249 18.92 1.19 -1.80
CA ARG A 249 18.75 2.50 -1.18
C ARG A 249 17.41 3.11 -1.56
N ALA A 250 16.74 3.65 -0.57
CA ALA A 250 15.45 4.33 -0.71
C ALA A 250 15.48 5.69 -0.03
N PHE A 251 14.64 6.59 -0.51
CA PHE A 251 14.43 7.90 0.08
C PHE A 251 12.94 8.22 0.21
N ALA A 252 12.61 9.15 1.11
CA ALA A 252 11.35 9.88 1.10
C ALA A 252 11.62 11.35 1.38
N LYS A 253 10.88 12.24 0.70
CA LYS A 253 11.07 13.69 0.73
C LYS A 253 9.72 14.40 0.84
N VAL A 254 9.65 15.43 1.68
CA VAL A 254 8.54 16.39 1.68
C VAL A 254 8.78 17.40 0.56
N ASP A 255 7.93 17.37 -0.46
CA ASP A 255 8.01 18.32 -1.58
C ASP A 255 7.26 19.60 -1.25
N ARG A 256 6.20 19.50 -0.45
CA ARG A 256 5.39 20.62 -0.01
C ARG A 256 4.68 20.30 1.29
N SER A 257 4.62 21.27 2.20
CA SER A 257 3.81 21.18 3.41
C SER A 257 2.92 22.40 3.60
N LYS A 258 1.76 22.19 4.23
CA LYS A 258 0.82 23.25 4.58
C LYS A 258 0.11 22.91 5.88
N LYS A 259 0.13 23.85 6.83
CA LYS A 259 -0.68 23.76 8.05
C LYS A 259 -1.98 24.55 7.86
N ILE A 260 -3.11 23.93 8.15
CA ILE A 260 -4.43 24.56 8.07
C ILE A 260 -5.21 24.31 9.36
N ARG A 261 -5.99 25.32 9.77
CA ARG A 261 -6.91 25.21 10.89
C ARG A 261 -8.34 25.09 10.35
N LYS A 262 -8.93 23.90 10.57
CA LYS A 262 -10.34 23.63 10.21
C LYS A 262 -10.94 22.76 11.31
N GLY A 263 -11.40 23.41 12.38
CA GLY A 263 -11.72 22.74 13.65
C GLY A 263 -10.44 22.32 14.35
N ASP A 264 -9.79 21.26 13.88
CA ASP A 264 -8.46 20.81 14.30
C ASP A 264 -7.32 21.51 13.52
N ASN A 265 -6.09 21.42 14.04
CA ASN A 265 -4.87 21.82 13.34
C ASN A 265 -4.40 20.66 12.45
N TRP A 266 -4.49 20.83 11.15
CA TRP A 266 -4.07 19.84 10.17
C TRP A 266 -2.70 20.15 9.59
N SER A 267 -1.84 19.14 9.48
CA SER A 267 -0.69 19.13 8.60
C SER A 267 -1.03 18.36 7.33
N MET A 268 -0.82 18.99 6.18
CA MET A 268 -1.01 18.41 4.85
C MET A 268 0.32 18.43 4.12
N LEU A 269 0.73 17.27 3.60
CA LEU A 269 2.04 17.11 2.96
C LEU A 269 1.88 16.43 1.61
N ASP A 270 2.58 16.99 0.62
CA ASP A 270 2.88 16.30 -0.64
C ASP A 270 4.27 15.67 -0.48
N VAL A 271 4.38 14.38 -0.70
CA VAL A 271 5.60 13.59 -0.44
C VAL A 271 5.95 12.78 -1.68
N SER A 272 7.22 12.77 -2.04
CA SER A 272 7.80 11.83 -2.99
C SER A 272 8.67 10.80 -2.25
N ALA A 273 8.69 9.57 -2.76
CA ALA A 273 9.54 8.50 -2.27
C ALA A 273 9.97 7.62 -3.44
N GLY A 274 11.08 6.90 -3.29
CA GLY A 274 11.55 6.03 -4.36
C GLY A 274 12.87 5.35 -4.01
N THR A 275 13.34 4.57 -4.98
CA THR A 275 14.71 4.02 -4.94
C THR A 275 15.68 5.03 -5.56
N THR A 276 16.91 5.08 -5.06
CA THR A 276 17.92 6.05 -5.56
C THR A 276 18.35 5.80 -7.01
N ASP A 277 18.08 4.62 -7.55
CA ASP A 277 18.30 4.26 -8.95
C ASP A 277 17.10 4.58 -9.86
N ASN A 278 16.08 5.25 -9.33
CA ASN A 278 14.85 5.66 -10.03
C ASN A 278 14.00 4.51 -10.60
N ARG A 279 14.24 3.25 -10.21
CA ARG A 279 13.40 2.12 -10.64
C ARG A 279 11.98 2.20 -10.11
N VAL A 280 11.83 2.69 -8.90
CA VAL A 280 10.52 2.81 -8.26
C VAL A 280 10.29 4.22 -7.80
N GLN A 281 9.14 4.78 -8.13
CA GLN A 281 8.74 6.12 -7.78
C GLN A 281 7.35 6.14 -7.16
N PHE A 282 7.21 6.91 -6.10
CA PHE A 282 5.96 7.14 -5.39
C PHE A 282 5.73 8.63 -5.20
N THR A 283 4.48 9.05 -5.35
CA THR A 283 4.02 10.37 -4.92
C THR A 283 2.77 10.19 -4.07
N ALA A 284 2.69 10.87 -2.93
CA ALA A 284 1.57 10.76 -2.03
C ALA A 284 1.13 12.11 -1.48
N LYS A 285 -0.18 12.23 -1.18
CA LYS A 285 -0.73 13.35 -0.41
C LYS A 285 -1.21 12.81 0.93
N LEU A 286 -0.59 13.30 1.97
CA LEU A 286 -0.80 12.86 3.34
C LEU A 286 -1.48 13.98 4.14
N ALA A 287 -2.26 13.61 5.13
CA ALA A 287 -2.86 14.55 6.06
C ALA A 287 -2.96 13.93 7.46
N HIS A 288 -2.65 14.70 8.50
CA HIS A 288 -2.90 14.30 9.87
C HIS A 288 -3.19 15.50 10.78
N ILE A 289 -3.82 15.22 11.90
CA ILE A 289 -4.12 16.22 12.91
C ILE A 289 -2.90 16.31 13.84
N LEU A 290 -2.39 17.53 13.99
CA LEU A 290 -1.32 17.84 14.96
C LEU A 290 -1.88 17.80 16.37
N PRO A 291 -1.10 17.33 17.37
CA PRO A 291 -1.47 17.45 18.77
C PRO A 291 -1.64 18.93 19.14
N VAL A 292 -2.59 19.19 20.03
CA VAL A 292 -2.73 20.53 20.63
C VAL A 292 -1.55 20.70 21.57
N VAL A 293 -0.64 21.61 21.26
CA VAL A 293 0.41 22.02 22.19
C VAL A 293 -0.27 22.82 23.29
N PRO A 294 -0.19 22.42 24.57
CA PRO A 294 -0.67 23.25 25.63
C PRO A 294 0.08 24.60 25.57
N VAL A 295 -0.64 25.70 25.48
CA VAL A 295 -0.05 27.03 25.65
C VAL A 295 0.33 27.09 27.12
N ASN A 296 1.62 26.99 27.42
CA ASN A 296 2.09 27.36 28.76
C ASN A 296 1.79 28.84 28.94
N LEU A 297 0.79 29.14 29.77
CA LEU A 297 0.39 30.51 30.17
C LEU A 297 1.33 31.08 31.24
N ASP A 298 2.50 30.49 31.44
CA ASP A 298 3.53 30.98 32.35
C ASP A 298 4.63 31.68 31.54
N GLN A 299 4.37 32.94 31.13
CA GLN A 299 5.37 33.98 30.93
C GLN A 299 4.78 35.34 31.33
#